data_744f205ab0527a97b55ab11df8a3fa3d
#
_entry.id   744f205ab0527a97b55ab11df8a3fa3d
#
_cell.length_a   1.000
_cell.length_b   1.000
_cell.length_c   1.000
_cell.angle_alpha   90.00
_cell.angle_beta   90.00
_cell.angle_gamma   90.00
#
_symmetry.space_group_name_H-M   'P 1'
#
loop_
_entity.id
_entity.type
_entity.pdbx_description
1 polymer ?
#
loop_
_entity_poly.entity_id
_entity_poly.type
_entity_poly.pdbx_seq_one_letter_code
_entity_poly.pdbx_strand_id
1 'polypeptide(L)'
;MMKANVKECPGADRIEGYGMNLLDPTAQFPDGKHFDIIWMSQFLDCFSPEQIESILTRAAQIMDGDSRLCIMETFWDRQRFETSAMCLTLTSVYFTAIANGDSKMYHSSDMDEIVRRSGLEVEVIHDGIGYGHSIMVCRKNR
;
A
#
# COMPACT_ATOMS: atom_id res chain seq x y z
N MET A 1 15.32 16.82 -1.28
CA MET A 1 14.08 17.54 -0.96
C MET A 1 13.48 17.11 0.39
N MET A 2 13.15 15.85 0.65
CA MET A 2 12.58 15.38 1.92
C MET A 2 13.43 15.74 3.16
N LYS A 3 14.76 15.51 3.12
CA LYS A 3 15.67 15.81 4.24
C LYS A 3 15.69 17.29 4.65
N ALA A 4 15.39 18.22 3.75
CA ALA A 4 15.33 19.66 4.06
C ALA A 4 14.02 20.01 4.76
N ASN A 5 12.90 19.43 4.31
CA ASN A 5 11.57 19.72 4.86
C ASN A 5 11.35 19.11 6.26
N VAL A 6 12.04 18.00 6.57
CA VAL A 6 11.92 17.30 7.84
C VAL A 6 12.73 18.00 8.96
N LYS A 7 13.81 18.69 8.65
CA LYS A 7 14.74 19.26 9.64
C LYS A 7 14.09 20.26 10.63
N GLU A 8 13.02 20.91 10.21
CA GLU A 8 12.31 21.90 11.02
C GLU A 8 11.09 21.33 11.77
N CYS A 9 10.80 20.03 11.57
CA CYS A 9 9.66 19.39 12.23
C CYS A 9 10.03 18.90 13.64
N PRO A 10 9.11 19.01 14.61
CA PRO A 10 9.29 18.37 15.90
C PRO A 10 9.49 16.84 15.72
N GLY A 11 10.54 16.27 16.29
CA GLY A 11 10.86 14.86 16.16
C GLY A 11 11.60 14.49 14.86
N ALA A 12 12.20 15.46 14.17
CA ALA A 12 13.00 15.24 12.97
C ALA A 12 14.15 14.24 13.19
N ASP A 13 14.67 14.16 14.39
CA ASP A 13 15.68 13.21 14.86
C ASP A 13 15.22 11.74 14.82
N ARG A 14 13.91 11.52 14.81
CA ARG A 14 13.27 10.18 14.72
C ARG A 14 12.87 9.79 13.32
N ILE A 15 13.10 10.66 12.31
CA ILE A 15 12.70 10.43 10.92
C ILE A 15 13.93 10.16 10.08
N GLU A 16 14.01 8.96 9.53
CA GLU A 16 15.05 8.57 8.60
C GLU A 16 14.50 8.45 7.18
N GLY A 17 15.13 9.14 6.23
CA GLY A 17 14.77 9.05 4.80
C GLY A 17 15.58 7.97 4.11
N TYR A 18 14.91 7.02 3.48
CA TYR A 18 15.51 5.94 2.71
C TYR A 18 15.09 6.03 1.24
N GLY A 19 16.06 6.19 0.34
CA GLY A 19 15.81 6.25 -1.11
C GLY A 19 16.00 4.87 -1.73
N MET A 20 14.94 4.34 -2.39
CA MET A 20 14.97 3.03 -3.04
C MET A 20 14.13 3.06 -4.31
N ASN A 21 14.56 2.35 -5.35
CA ASN A 21 13.71 2.06 -6.49
C ASN A 21 12.84 0.84 -6.18
N LEU A 22 11.56 1.05 -5.93
CA LEU A 22 10.64 -0.03 -5.57
C LEU A 22 10.26 -0.95 -6.75
N LEU A 23 10.48 -0.49 -7.98
CA LEU A 23 10.28 -1.31 -9.19
C LEU A 23 11.47 -2.24 -9.48
N ASP A 24 12.60 -2.04 -8.81
CA ASP A 24 13.71 -2.98 -8.88
C ASP A 24 13.44 -4.17 -7.94
N PRO A 25 13.18 -5.38 -8.47
CA PRO A 25 12.87 -6.55 -7.65
C PRO A 25 14.05 -7.02 -6.79
N THR A 26 15.27 -6.55 -7.08
CA THR A 26 16.46 -6.88 -6.30
C THR A 26 16.72 -5.91 -5.14
N ALA A 27 16.04 -4.75 -5.14
CA ALA A 27 16.16 -3.77 -4.08
C ALA A 27 15.55 -4.31 -2.77
N GLN A 28 16.33 -4.31 -1.70
CA GLN A 28 15.89 -4.82 -0.40
C GLN A 28 15.52 -3.67 0.54
N PHE A 29 14.45 -3.86 1.31
CA PHE A 29 14.13 -2.97 2.41
C PHE A 29 15.22 -3.06 3.50
N PRO A 30 15.39 -2.01 4.33
CA PRO A 30 16.37 -2.04 5.42
C PRO A 30 16.10 -3.24 6.34
N ASP A 31 17.08 -4.13 6.45
CA ASP A 31 17.05 -5.27 7.35
C ASP A 31 17.65 -4.95 8.73
N GLY A 32 17.52 -5.87 9.68
CA GLY A 32 18.08 -5.73 11.02
C GLY A 32 17.37 -4.70 11.91
N LYS A 33 16.24 -4.12 11.44
CA LYS A 33 15.37 -3.26 12.25
C LYS A 33 14.03 -3.97 12.47
N HIS A 34 13.48 -3.83 13.66
CA HIS A 34 12.10 -4.21 13.93
C HIS A 34 11.16 -3.09 13.47
N PHE A 35 10.09 -3.46 12.78
CA PHE A 35 9.04 -2.54 12.35
C PHE A 35 7.70 -3.00 12.92
N ASP A 36 7.14 -2.27 13.86
CA ASP A 36 5.80 -2.55 14.39
C ASP A 36 4.74 -2.42 13.30
N ILE A 37 4.86 -1.37 12.48
CA ILE A 37 3.91 -1.05 11.41
C ILE A 37 4.67 -0.68 10.13
N ILE A 38 4.28 -1.31 9.02
CA ILE A 38 4.61 -0.89 7.66
C ILE A 38 3.36 -0.24 7.09
N TRP A 39 3.45 1.04 6.69
CA TRP A 39 2.30 1.82 6.25
C TRP A 39 2.42 2.17 4.77
N MET A 40 1.44 1.74 3.97
CA MET A 40 1.29 2.04 2.55
C MET A 40 -0.05 2.73 2.33
N SER A 41 -0.01 4.00 1.93
CA SER A 41 -1.21 4.83 1.82
C SER A 41 -1.27 5.51 0.48
N GLN A 42 -2.34 5.31 -0.27
CA GLN A 42 -2.55 5.87 -1.62
C GLN A 42 -1.30 5.65 -2.47
N PHE A 43 -0.88 4.41 -2.57
CA PHE A 43 0.42 4.05 -3.09
C PHE A 43 0.37 2.83 -4.02
N LEU A 44 -0.29 1.76 -3.60
CA LEU A 44 -0.34 0.51 -4.36
C LEU A 44 -1.22 0.61 -5.60
N ASP A 45 -2.17 1.51 -5.62
CA ASP A 45 -3.01 1.84 -6.78
C ASP A 45 -2.22 2.37 -7.99
N CYS A 46 -0.96 2.78 -7.78
CA CYS A 46 -0.05 3.24 -8.83
C CYS A 46 0.66 2.12 -9.60
N PHE A 47 0.51 0.86 -9.21
CA PHE A 47 1.30 -0.28 -9.71
C PHE A 47 0.42 -1.39 -10.29
N SER A 48 1.02 -2.21 -11.19
CA SER A 48 0.38 -3.43 -11.66
C SER A 48 0.31 -4.50 -10.55
N PRO A 49 -0.58 -5.51 -10.67
CA PRO A 49 -0.67 -6.59 -9.70
C PRO A 49 0.67 -7.29 -9.42
N GLU A 50 1.49 -7.50 -10.46
CA GLU A 50 2.80 -8.16 -10.36
C GLU A 50 3.81 -7.28 -9.62
N GLN A 51 3.76 -5.97 -9.84
CA GLN A 51 4.59 -4.99 -9.15
C GLN A 51 4.21 -4.92 -7.67
N ILE A 52 2.91 -4.90 -7.36
CA ILE A 52 2.39 -4.92 -5.99
C ILE A 52 2.86 -6.19 -5.28
N GLU A 53 2.69 -7.36 -5.90
CA GLU A 53 3.12 -8.64 -5.34
C GLU A 53 4.62 -8.64 -5.03
N SER A 54 5.45 -8.10 -5.92
CA SER A 54 6.89 -7.95 -5.70
C SER A 54 7.20 -7.05 -4.51
N ILE A 55 6.52 -5.91 -4.37
CA ILE A 55 6.70 -4.96 -3.27
C ILE A 55 6.28 -5.61 -1.95
N LEU A 56 5.10 -6.23 -1.91
CA LEU A 56 4.55 -6.85 -0.70
C LEU A 56 5.38 -8.06 -0.24
N THR A 57 5.87 -8.88 -1.18
CA THR A 57 6.74 -10.03 -0.86
C THR A 57 8.02 -9.57 -0.17
N ARG A 58 8.65 -8.49 -0.65
CA ARG A 58 9.84 -7.91 -0.03
C ARG A 58 9.52 -7.26 1.33
N ALA A 59 8.36 -6.62 1.46
CA ALA A 59 7.90 -6.10 2.74
C ALA A 59 7.65 -7.22 3.76
N ALA A 60 7.08 -8.35 3.34
CA ALA A 60 6.86 -9.52 4.19
C ALA A 60 8.18 -10.12 4.73
N GLN A 61 9.29 -9.98 3.99
CA GLN A 61 10.60 -10.50 4.44
C GLN A 61 11.13 -9.78 5.68
N ILE A 62 10.85 -8.48 5.83
CA ILE A 62 11.29 -7.67 6.97
C ILE A 62 10.27 -7.62 8.13
N MET A 63 9.13 -8.29 7.98
CA MET A 63 8.10 -8.42 9.02
C MET A 63 8.39 -9.63 9.91
N ASP A 64 8.04 -9.51 11.17
CA ASP A 64 7.95 -10.62 12.12
C ASP A 64 6.50 -10.90 12.54
N GLY A 65 6.30 -11.75 13.55
CA GLY A 65 4.97 -12.15 14.00
C GLY A 65 4.13 -11.02 14.60
N ASP A 66 4.78 -10.00 15.14
CA ASP A 66 4.12 -8.86 15.80
C ASP A 66 3.93 -7.67 14.87
N SER A 67 4.65 -7.64 13.74
CA SER A 67 4.52 -6.60 12.71
C SER A 67 3.14 -6.60 12.05
N ARG A 68 2.66 -5.41 11.67
CA ARG A 68 1.47 -5.26 10.81
C ARG A 68 1.81 -4.43 9.58
N LEU A 69 1.28 -4.85 8.44
CA LEU A 69 1.30 -4.07 7.21
C LEU A 69 -0.10 -3.50 6.97
N CYS A 70 -0.19 -2.18 6.88
CA CYS A 70 -1.43 -1.46 6.69
C CYS A 70 -1.48 -0.88 5.27
N ILE A 71 -2.45 -1.30 4.48
CA ILE A 71 -2.72 -0.81 3.13
C ILE A 71 -3.95 0.11 3.22
N MET A 72 -3.76 1.40 3.01
CA MET A 72 -4.87 2.36 2.96
C MET A 72 -5.10 2.82 1.51
N GLU A 73 -6.22 2.38 0.93
CA GLU A 73 -6.59 2.65 -0.45
C GLU A 73 -8.09 2.97 -0.58
N THR A 74 -8.48 3.50 -1.75
CA THR A 74 -9.88 3.69 -2.14
C THR A 74 -10.35 2.49 -2.94
N PHE A 75 -10.75 1.40 -2.27
CA PHE A 75 -11.34 0.25 -2.95
C PHE A 75 -12.73 0.62 -3.47
N TRP A 76 -12.98 0.41 -4.77
CA TRP A 76 -14.23 0.85 -5.39
C TRP A 76 -15.45 0.04 -4.91
N ASP A 77 -15.29 -1.21 -4.51
CA ASP A 77 -16.33 -2.09 -3.98
C ASP A 77 -16.70 -1.79 -2.51
N ARG A 78 -15.88 -1.01 -1.82
CA ARG A 78 -16.07 -0.66 -0.40
C ARG A 78 -16.58 0.77 -0.20
N GLN A 79 -17.11 1.36 -1.25
CA GLN A 79 -17.65 2.70 -1.18
C GLN A 79 -19.07 2.70 -0.61
N ARG A 80 -19.38 3.71 0.21
CA ARG A 80 -20.72 3.90 0.80
C ARG A 80 -21.79 4.20 -0.25
N PHE A 81 -21.41 4.85 -1.34
CA PHE A 81 -22.34 5.30 -2.38
C PHE A 81 -21.92 4.74 -3.73
N GLU A 82 -22.90 4.27 -4.52
CA GLU A 82 -22.68 3.78 -5.89
C GLU A 82 -22.01 4.81 -6.80
N THR A 83 -22.37 6.10 -6.63
CA THR A 83 -21.73 7.19 -7.38
C THR A 83 -20.23 7.27 -7.10
N SER A 84 -19.81 7.04 -5.84
CA SER A 84 -18.38 7.02 -5.49
C SER A 84 -17.68 5.83 -6.14
N ALA A 85 -18.27 4.64 -6.09
CA ALA A 85 -17.75 3.45 -6.77
C ALA A 85 -17.61 3.68 -8.28
N MET A 86 -18.63 4.27 -8.91
CA MET A 86 -18.61 4.61 -10.32
C MET A 86 -17.50 5.62 -10.66
N CYS A 87 -17.33 6.68 -9.85
CA CYS A 87 -16.26 7.64 -10.05
C CYS A 87 -14.87 6.99 -10.01
N LEU A 88 -14.62 6.11 -9.03
CA LEU A 88 -13.36 5.38 -8.90
C LEU A 88 -13.12 4.45 -10.10
N THR A 89 -14.16 3.76 -10.58
CA THR A 89 -14.06 2.91 -11.76
C THR A 89 -13.70 3.73 -13.01
N LEU A 90 -14.33 4.89 -13.21
CA LEU A 90 -14.02 5.79 -14.33
C LEU A 90 -12.61 6.39 -14.19
N THR A 91 -12.15 6.67 -12.98
CA THR A 91 -10.79 7.11 -12.71
C THR A 91 -9.78 6.03 -13.12
N SER A 92 -10.08 4.75 -12.89
CA SER A 92 -9.24 3.64 -13.35
C SER A 92 -9.10 3.62 -14.87
N VAL A 93 -10.18 3.87 -15.61
CA VAL A 93 -10.14 3.98 -17.09
C VAL A 93 -9.21 5.10 -17.53
N TYR A 94 -9.29 6.27 -16.87
CA TYR A 94 -8.41 7.40 -17.16
C TYR A 94 -6.93 7.03 -16.91
N PHE A 95 -6.61 6.44 -15.77
CA PHE A 95 -5.24 6.06 -15.43
C PHE A 95 -4.69 5.02 -16.41
N THR A 96 -5.45 4.00 -16.73
CA THR A 96 -5.04 2.92 -17.64
C THR A 96 -4.89 3.42 -19.08
N ALA A 97 -5.81 4.26 -19.56
CA ALA A 97 -5.85 4.66 -20.98
C ALA A 97 -4.98 5.89 -21.29
N ILE A 98 -4.78 6.81 -20.33
CA ILE A 98 -4.22 8.13 -20.61
C ILE A 98 -2.98 8.43 -19.78
N ALA A 99 -2.90 7.96 -18.52
CA ALA A 99 -1.81 8.31 -17.62
C ALA A 99 -0.59 7.40 -17.79
N ASN A 100 -0.47 6.32 -17.03
CA ASN A 100 0.73 5.47 -17.01
C ASN A 100 0.49 4.02 -17.44
N GLY A 101 -0.76 3.61 -17.63
CA GLY A 101 -1.13 2.26 -18.06
C GLY A 101 -1.23 1.20 -16.94
N ASP A 102 -0.62 1.45 -15.79
CA ASP A 102 -0.53 0.49 -14.67
C ASP A 102 -1.46 0.84 -13.51
N SER A 103 -1.72 2.13 -13.27
CA SER A 103 -2.54 2.58 -12.15
C SER A 103 -4.02 2.26 -12.33
N LYS A 104 -4.64 1.76 -11.28
CA LYS A 104 -6.10 1.56 -11.20
C LYS A 104 -6.58 1.51 -9.76
N MET A 105 -7.85 1.84 -9.54
CA MET A 105 -8.53 1.57 -8.28
C MET A 105 -8.87 0.09 -8.21
N TYR A 106 -8.37 -0.60 -7.21
CA TYR A 106 -8.53 -2.05 -7.06
C TYR A 106 -9.87 -2.40 -6.41
N HIS A 107 -10.37 -3.59 -6.70
CA HIS A 107 -11.35 -4.27 -5.88
C HIS A 107 -10.67 -4.84 -4.64
N SER A 108 -11.32 -4.80 -3.49
CA SER A 108 -10.71 -5.27 -2.25
C SER A 108 -10.34 -6.75 -2.27
N SER A 109 -11.12 -7.60 -3.00
CA SER A 109 -10.80 -9.02 -3.17
C SER A 109 -9.55 -9.24 -4.04
N ASP A 110 -9.32 -8.41 -5.06
CA ASP A 110 -8.14 -8.52 -5.90
C ASP A 110 -6.87 -8.19 -5.10
N MET A 111 -6.97 -7.17 -4.26
CA MET A 111 -5.88 -6.81 -3.35
C MET A 111 -5.62 -7.90 -2.30
N ASP A 112 -6.68 -8.50 -1.72
CA ASP A 112 -6.56 -9.62 -0.78
C ASP A 112 -5.86 -10.83 -1.43
N GLU A 113 -6.18 -11.13 -2.69
CA GLU A 113 -5.50 -12.20 -3.43
C GLU A 113 -4.00 -11.92 -3.62
N ILE A 114 -3.63 -10.67 -3.97
CA ILE A 114 -2.23 -10.26 -4.10
C ILE A 114 -1.52 -10.35 -2.75
N VAL A 115 -2.16 -9.90 -1.68
CA VAL A 115 -1.65 -10.00 -0.30
C VAL A 115 -1.33 -11.45 0.05
N ARG A 116 -2.24 -12.38 -0.24
CA ARG A 116 -2.03 -13.82 0.05
C ARG A 116 -0.87 -14.41 -0.76
N ARG A 117 -0.76 -14.09 -2.05
CA ARG A 117 0.37 -14.54 -2.88
C ARG A 117 1.71 -14.01 -2.39
N SER A 118 1.70 -12.87 -1.73
CA SER A 118 2.89 -12.24 -1.15
C SER A 118 3.33 -12.84 0.21
N GLY A 119 2.66 -13.91 0.70
CA GLY A 119 2.97 -14.54 1.99
C GLY A 119 2.39 -13.79 3.20
N LEU A 120 1.38 -12.96 2.95
CA LEU A 120 0.64 -12.22 3.97
C LEU A 120 -0.82 -12.71 4.03
N GLU A 121 -1.52 -12.36 5.08
CA GLU A 121 -2.96 -12.57 5.19
C GLU A 121 -3.64 -11.31 5.74
N VAL A 122 -4.84 -11.02 5.24
CA VAL A 122 -5.67 -9.92 5.74
C VAL A 122 -6.31 -10.33 7.06
N GLU A 123 -6.04 -9.58 8.11
CA GLU A 123 -6.57 -9.79 9.45
C GLU A 123 -7.92 -9.08 9.62
N VAL A 124 -8.03 -7.83 9.13
CA VAL A 124 -9.24 -7.02 9.19
C VAL A 124 -9.19 -5.91 8.15
N ILE A 125 -10.37 -5.47 7.70
CA ILE A 125 -10.53 -4.29 6.86
C ILE A 125 -11.41 -3.28 7.60
N HIS A 126 -10.91 -2.07 7.79
CA HIS A 126 -11.64 -0.94 8.35
C HIS A 126 -12.09 -0.01 7.25
N ASP A 127 -13.40 0.15 7.10
CA ASP A 127 -14.00 1.03 6.10
C ASP A 127 -14.32 2.42 6.63
N GLY A 128 -14.63 3.34 5.72
CA GLY A 128 -15.15 4.66 6.07
C GLY A 128 -14.10 5.59 6.66
N ILE A 129 -12.83 5.39 6.34
CA ILE A 129 -11.76 6.29 6.75
C ILE A 129 -11.81 7.53 5.86
N GLY A 130 -12.05 8.70 6.48
CA GLY A 130 -12.20 9.96 5.75
C GLY A 130 -13.30 9.90 4.70
N TYR A 131 -13.00 10.24 3.46
CA TYR A 131 -13.97 10.34 2.36
C TYR A 131 -14.12 9.09 1.49
N GLY A 132 -13.76 7.91 1.97
CA GLY A 132 -13.98 6.67 1.23
C GLY A 132 -12.75 5.76 1.13
N HIS A 133 -11.80 5.96 2.01
CA HIS A 133 -10.69 5.03 2.14
C HIS A 133 -11.06 3.85 3.03
N SER A 134 -10.39 2.74 2.81
CA SER A 134 -10.39 1.58 3.71
C SER A 134 -8.96 1.24 4.08
N ILE A 135 -8.76 0.76 5.29
CA ILE A 135 -7.46 0.26 5.76
C ILE A 135 -7.56 -1.27 5.85
N MET A 136 -6.76 -1.94 5.05
CA MET A 136 -6.57 -3.38 5.10
C MET A 136 -5.35 -3.65 5.99
N VAL A 137 -5.57 -4.29 7.14
CA VAL A 137 -4.52 -4.66 8.08
C VAL A 137 -4.09 -6.08 7.78
N CYS A 138 -2.82 -6.26 7.49
CA CYS A 138 -2.24 -7.55 7.11
C CYS A 138 -1.17 -7.99 8.11
N ARG A 139 -1.04 -9.30 8.27
CA ARG A 139 0.02 -9.94 9.04
C ARG A 139 0.76 -10.97 8.20
N LYS A 140 1.92 -11.39 8.64
CA LYS A 140 2.67 -12.46 8.00
C LYS A 140 1.94 -13.79 8.19
N ASN A 141 1.83 -14.57 7.12
CA ASN A 141 1.31 -15.93 7.17
C ASN A 141 2.22 -16.78 8.07
N ARG A 142 1.60 -17.65 8.88
CA ARG A 142 2.33 -18.59 9.77
C ARG A 142 2.88 -19.76 9.01
#